data_9c880d70c00de02ee6da2dfea7891653
#
_entry.id   9c880d70c00de02ee6da2dfea7891653
#
_cell.length_a   1.000
_cell.length_b   1.000
_cell.length_c   1.000
_cell.angle_alpha   90.00
_cell.angle_beta   90.00
_cell.angle_gamma   90.00
#
_symmetry.space_group_name_H-M   'P 1'
#
loop_
_entity.id
_entity.type
_entity.pdbx_description
1 polymer ?
#
loop_
_entity_poly.entity_id
_entity_poly.type
_entity_poly.pdbx_seq_one_letter_code
_entity_poly.pdbx_strand_id
1 'polypeptide(L)'
;MCSSDLKDAADAKKQADDRVAQYFDFLQKNGIEKKDIDAANLSTQPEYDYTKEGKSVLKGYRAVRQVEVTLRQLDKLNELLDGALKSGLNEIRSVELGVANADSYKDQARKAAIANATQQASALAEGFNAKLGSVYSIRYHVANYQPMPMARMYKAAGAAADTTAQQTYEQQSIHFDDQVDVVFEIKPNTAQ
;
A
#
# COMPACT_ATOMS: atom_id res chain seq x y z
N MET A 1 -7.99 -13.35 5.91
CA MET A 1 -9.17 -14.06 5.35
C MET A 1 -9.56 -15.23 6.26
N CYS A 2 -10.84 -15.50 6.41
CA CYS A 2 -11.35 -16.64 7.14
C CYS A 2 -12.16 -17.52 6.19
N SER A 3 -11.91 -18.82 6.18
CA SER A 3 -12.74 -19.80 5.48
C SER A 3 -13.19 -20.90 6.44
N SER A 4 -14.41 -21.39 6.25
CA SER A 4 -14.93 -22.55 6.96
C SER A 4 -15.65 -23.47 6.00
N ASP A 5 -15.41 -24.77 6.15
CA ASP A 5 -15.95 -25.83 5.30
C ASP A 5 -16.88 -26.70 6.15
N LEU A 6 -18.19 -26.63 5.90
CA LEU A 6 -19.20 -27.36 6.63
C LEU A 6 -20.26 -27.91 5.68
N LYS A 7 -21.05 -28.89 6.16
CA LYS A 7 -22.09 -29.53 5.35
C LYS A 7 -23.24 -28.60 5.00
N ASP A 8 -23.50 -27.60 5.84
CA ASP A 8 -24.56 -26.61 5.66
C ASP A 8 -23.94 -25.22 5.40
N ALA A 9 -24.48 -24.47 4.43
CA ALA A 9 -23.99 -23.14 4.06
C ALA A 9 -24.18 -22.09 5.17
N ALA A 10 -25.30 -22.22 5.94
CA ALA A 10 -25.58 -21.31 7.05
C ALA A 10 -24.60 -21.53 8.20
N ASP A 11 -24.26 -22.78 8.49
CA ASP A 11 -23.26 -23.12 9.51
C ASP A 11 -21.86 -22.67 9.10
N ALA A 12 -21.49 -22.87 7.84
CA ALA A 12 -20.20 -22.38 7.30
C ALA A 12 -20.09 -20.85 7.41
N LYS A 13 -21.16 -20.14 7.04
CA LYS A 13 -21.25 -18.68 7.21
C LYS A 13 -21.11 -18.28 8.67
N LYS A 14 -21.88 -18.90 9.56
CA LYS A 14 -21.87 -18.57 10.99
C LYS A 14 -20.49 -18.75 11.59
N GLN A 15 -19.78 -19.83 11.28
CA GLN A 15 -18.42 -20.07 11.77
C GLN A 15 -17.44 -19.02 11.27
N ALA A 16 -17.55 -18.58 10.00
CA ALA A 16 -16.73 -17.49 9.46
C ALA A 16 -17.03 -16.17 10.17
N ASP A 17 -18.30 -15.86 10.43
CA ASP A 17 -18.73 -14.66 11.15
C ASP A 17 -18.23 -14.64 12.59
N ASP A 18 -18.33 -15.76 13.32
CA ASP A 18 -17.87 -15.87 14.71
C ASP A 18 -16.35 -15.62 14.83
N ARG A 19 -15.55 -16.15 13.91
CA ARG A 19 -14.10 -15.94 13.88
C ARG A 19 -13.75 -14.47 13.58
N VAL A 20 -14.44 -13.87 12.61
CA VAL A 20 -14.24 -12.46 12.27
C VAL A 20 -14.65 -11.57 13.43
N ALA A 21 -15.75 -11.87 14.13
CA ALA A 21 -16.18 -11.13 15.32
C ALA A 21 -15.12 -11.18 16.43
N GLN A 22 -14.53 -12.34 16.70
CA GLN A 22 -13.44 -12.49 17.68
C GLN A 22 -12.22 -11.64 17.30
N TYR A 23 -11.86 -11.64 16.01
CA TYR A 23 -10.75 -10.82 15.54
C TYR A 23 -11.08 -9.33 15.63
N PHE A 24 -12.32 -8.96 15.34
CA PHE A 24 -12.78 -7.58 15.46
C PHE A 24 -12.65 -7.05 16.90
N ASP A 25 -13.07 -7.84 17.89
CA ASP A 25 -12.92 -7.52 19.30
C ASP A 25 -11.44 -7.38 19.72
N PHE A 26 -10.60 -8.25 19.18
CA PHE A 26 -9.16 -8.18 19.41
C PHE A 26 -8.57 -6.90 18.82
N LEU A 27 -8.92 -6.52 17.58
CA LEU A 27 -8.47 -5.29 16.95
C LEU A 27 -8.87 -4.04 17.76
N GLN A 28 -10.12 -3.98 18.23
CA GLN A 28 -10.58 -2.86 19.04
C GLN A 28 -9.83 -2.74 20.38
N LYS A 29 -9.56 -3.86 21.03
CA LYS A 29 -8.75 -3.88 22.27
C LYS A 29 -7.33 -3.37 22.05
N ASN A 30 -6.79 -3.56 20.84
CA ASN A 30 -5.47 -3.05 20.44
C ASN A 30 -5.51 -1.63 19.86
N GLY A 31 -6.65 -0.94 19.95
CA GLY A 31 -6.78 0.46 19.57
C GLY A 31 -7.02 0.71 18.08
N ILE A 32 -7.40 -0.32 17.31
CA ILE A 32 -7.80 -0.15 15.91
C ILE A 32 -9.25 0.34 15.88
N GLU A 33 -9.49 1.45 15.21
CA GLU A 33 -10.81 2.05 15.09
C GLU A 33 -11.68 1.29 14.07
N LYS A 34 -13.00 1.28 14.28
CA LYS A 34 -13.95 0.61 13.37
C LYS A 34 -13.86 1.09 11.92
N LYS A 35 -13.56 2.37 11.72
CA LYS A 35 -13.40 2.96 10.37
C LYS A 35 -12.18 2.42 9.59
N ASP A 36 -11.21 1.87 10.31
CA ASP A 36 -9.98 1.30 9.77
C ASP A 36 -10.10 -0.23 9.56
N ILE A 37 -11.30 -0.80 9.74
CA ILE A 37 -11.59 -2.23 9.55
C ILE A 37 -12.71 -2.39 8.55
N ASP A 38 -12.44 -3.06 7.42
CA ASP A 38 -13.44 -3.52 6.47
C ASP A 38 -13.54 -5.05 6.49
N ALA A 39 -14.73 -5.56 6.75
CA ALA A 39 -15.04 -6.99 6.82
C ALA A 39 -16.38 -7.32 6.13
N ALA A 40 -16.82 -6.48 5.19
CA ALA A 40 -18.12 -6.61 4.54
C ALA A 40 -18.19 -7.74 3.51
N ASN A 41 -17.05 -8.17 2.98
CA ASN A 41 -17.00 -9.17 1.92
C ASN A 41 -17.21 -10.59 2.45
N LEU A 42 -18.36 -11.19 2.12
CA LEU A 42 -18.69 -12.58 2.40
C LEU A 42 -19.02 -13.31 1.10
N SER A 43 -18.46 -14.47 0.91
CA SER A 43 -18.78 -15.40 -0.19
C SER A 43 -19.03 -16.79 0.36
N THR A 44 -20.06 -17.47 -0.13
CA THR A 44 -20.34 -18.87 0.14
C THR A 44 -20.39 -19.64 -1.17
N GLN A 45 -19.69 -20.79 -1.21
CA GLN A 45 -19.58 -21.62 -2.40
C GLN A 45 -19.79 -23.09 -2.04
N PRO A 46 -20.53 -23.86 -2.85
CA PRO A 46 -20.58 -25.30 -2.71
C PRO A 46 -19.23 -25.92 -3.10
N GLU A 47 -18.77 -26.89 -2.33
CA GLU A 47 -17.60 -27.71 -2.65
C GLU A 47 -18.03 -29.10 -3.08
N TYR A 48 -17.45 -29.57 -4.17
CA TYR A 48 -17.74 -30.88 -4.73
C TYR A 48 -16.48 -31.76 -4.68
N ASP A 49 -16.70 -33.01 -4.37
CA ASP A 49 -15.68 -34.05 -4.53
C ASP A 49 -16.01 -34.92 -5.73
N TYR A 50 -15.02 -35.62 -6.29
CA TYR A 50 -15.19 -36.49 -7.44
C TYR A 50 -14.97 -37.94 -7.00
N THR A 51 -15.96 -38.80 -7.28
CA THR A 51 -15.82 -40.24 -7.07
C THR A 51 -14.81 -40.80 -8.08
N LYS A 52 -14.30 -42.03 -7.81
CA LYS A 52 -13.44 -42.76 -8.73
C LYS A 52 -14.06 -42.97 -10.12
N GLU A 53 -15.37 -42.87 -10.21
CA GLU A 53 -16.14 -43.00 -11.47
C GLU A 53 -16.41 -41.65 -12.15
N GLY A 54 -15.82 -40.56 -11.66
CA GLY A 54 -15.95 -39.22 -12.25
C GLY A 54 -17.27 -38.50 -11.94
N LYS A 55 -18.09 -39.00 -11.01
CA LYS A 55 -19.30 -38.30 -10.58
C LYS A 55 -18.98 -37.22 -9.53
N SER A 56 -19.56 -36.04 -9.72
CA SER A 56 -19.50 -34.94 -8.77
C SER A 56 -20.48 -35.20 -7.60
N VAL A 57 -19.97 -35.15 -6.38
CA VAL A 57 -20.77 -35.30 -5.15
C VAL A 57 -20.53 -34.06 -4.29
N LEU A 58 -21.59 -33.44 -3.81
CA LEU A 58 -21.50 -32.30 -2.90
C LEU A 58 -20.83 -32.74 -1.60
N LYS A 59 -19.65 -32.14 -1.31
CA LYS A 59 -18.90 -32.37 -0.09
C LYS A 59 -19.41 -31.48 1.06
N GLY A 60 -19.75 -30.23 0.72
CA GLY A 60 -20.21 -29.25 1.68
C GLY A 60 -20.18 -27.84 1.09
N TYR A 61 -20.10 -26.86 1.97
CA TYR A 61 -20.07 -25.45 1.60
C TYR A 61 -18.86 -24.79 2.26
N ARG A 62 -18.20 -23.94 1.48
CA ARG A 62 -17.12 -23.08 1.96
C ARG A 62 -17.64 -21.65 2.08
N ALA A 63 -17.57 -21.08 3.28
CA ALA A 63 -17.77 -19.65 3.49
C ALA A 63 -16.40 -18.96 3.61
N VAL A 64 -16.23 -17.88 2.87
CA VAL A 64 -15.01 -17.06 2.85
C VAL A 64 -15.37 -15.64 3.24
N ARG A 65 -14.69 -15.10 4.24
CA ARG A 65 -14.81 -13.72 4.66
C ARG A 65 -13.45 -13.03 4.69
N GLN A 66 -13.35 -11.92 4.01
CA GLN A 66 -12.13 -11.12 3.95
C GLN A 66 -12.22 -10.00 4.99
N VAL A 67 -11.13 -9.78 5.71
CA VAL A 67 -10.97 -8.65 6.62
C VAL A 67 -9.77 -7.85 6.13
N GLU A 68 -10.01 -6.56 5.91
CA GLU A 68 -8.98 -5.58 5.56
C GLU A 68 -8.82 -4.62 6.74
N VAL A 69 -7.58 -4.39 7.16
CA VAL A 69 -7.27 -3.57 8.34
C VAL A 69 -6.24 -2.52 7.95
N THR A 70 -6.58 -1.25 8.15
CA THR A 70 -5.63 -0.14 8.01
C THR A 70 -4.90 0.10 9.32
N LEU A 71 -3.64 -0.29 9.37
CA LEU A 71 -2.78 -0.11 10.53
C LEU A 71 -1.90 1.13 10.39
N ARG A 72 -1.96 2.04 11.38
CA ARG A 72 -1.17 3.28 11.40
C ARG A 72 0.11 3.18 12.25
N GLN A 73 0.20 2.17 13.09
CA GLN A 73 1.34 1.91 13.99
C GLN A 73 1.99 0.59 13.59
N LEU A 74 3.07 0.66 12.82
CA LEU A 74 3.72 -0.52 12.27
C LEU A 74 4.33 -1.44 13.33
N ASP A 75 4.66 -0.92 14.49
CA ASP A 75 5.15 -1.69 15.65
C ASP A 75 4.15 -2.75 16.13
N LYS A 76 2.84 -2.54 15.91
CA LYS A 76 1.79 -3.51 16.25
C LYS A 76 1.52 -4.55 15.17
N LEU A 77 2.17 -4.47 14.00
CA LEU A 77 1.84 -5.32 12.87
C LEU A 77 1.90 -6.82 13.21
N ASN A 78 3.00 -7.27 13.78
CA ASN A 78 3.18 -8.68 14.13
C ASN A 78 2.15 -9.15 15.17
N GLU A 79 1.85 -8.33 16.18
CA GLU A 79 0.83 -8.63 17.19
C GLU A 79 -0.55 -8.82 16.55
N LEU A 80 -0.92 -7.96 15.59
CA LEU A 80 -2.19 -8.05 14.90
C LEU A 80 -2.26 -9.25 13.95
N LEU A 81 -1.19 -9.61 13.27
CA LEU A 81 -1.11 -10.82 12.44
C LEU A 81 -1.24 -12.08 13.27
N ASP A 82 -0.53 -12.17 14.40
CA ASP A 82 -0.66 -13.27 15.35
C ASP A 82 -2.05 -13.37 15.94
N GLY A 83 -2.67 -12.23 16.28
CA GLY A 83 -4.03 -12.15 16.75
C GLY A 83 -5.04 -12.64 15.72
N ALA A 84 -4.83 -12.35 14.45
CA ALA A 84 -5.65 -12.86 13.35
C ALA A 84 -5.64 -14.40 13.32
N LEU A 85 -4.46 -15.00 13.34
CA LEU A 85 -4.30 -16.45 13.32
C LEU A 85 -4.89 -17.10 14.58
N LYS A 86 -4.68 -16.52 15.76
CA LYS A 86 -5.28 -16.99 17.04
C LYS A 86 -6.81 -16.89 17.06
N SER A 87 -7.39 -15.92 16.35
CA SER A 87 -8.85 -15.79 16.20
C SER A 87 -9.43 -16.74 15.15
N GLY A 88 -8.58 -17.58 14.53
CA GLY A 88 -9.00 -18.58 13.55
C GLY A 88 -9.09 -18.08 12.12
N LEU A 89 -8.53 -16.91 11.81
CA LEU A 89 -8.26 -16.52 10.44
C LEU A 89 -7.13 -17.41 9.90
N ASN A 90 -7.32 -18.04 8.76
CA ASN A 90 -6.45 -19.10 8.26
C ASN A 90 -5.58 -18.67 7.07
N GLU A 91 -5.71 -17.42 6.61
CA GLU A 91 -4.92 -16.90 5.50
C GLU A 91 -4.62 -15.41 5.68
N ILE A 92 -3.34 -15.05 5.56
CA ILE A 92 -2.88 -13.68 5.40
C ILE A 92 -2.50 -13.52 3.94
N ARG A 93 -3.23 -12.69 3.19
CA ARG A 93 -3.03 -12.54 1.74
C ARG A 93 -1.90 -11.60 1.39
N SER A 94 -1.92 -10.41 1.97
CA SER A 94 -0.93 -9.38 1.68
C SER A 94 -0.78 -8.44 2.88
N VAL A 95 0.40 -7.86 2.97
CA VAL A 95 0.68 -6.71 3.82
C VAL A 95 1.23 -5.64 2.90
N GLU A 96 0.47 -4.56 2.72
CA GLU A 96 0.82 -3.47 1.83
C GLU A 96 1.18 -2.24 2.65
N LEU A 97 2.37 -1.70 2.41
CA LEU A 97 2.81 -0.47 3.05
C LEU A 97 2.37 0.73 2.21
N GLY A 98 1.76 1.70 2.87
CA GLY A 98 1.28 2.93 2.26
C GLY A 98 1.71 4.16 3.04
N VAL A 99 1.35 5.33 2.53
CA VAL A 99 1.59 6.62 3.17
C VAL A 99 0.25 7.26 3.51
N ALA A 100 0.04 7.58 4.78
CA ALA A 100 -1.22 8.12 5.28
C ALA A 100 -1.62 9.46 4.62
N ASN A 101 -0.66 10.24 4.13
CA ASN A 101 -0.89 11.55 3.52
C ASN A 101 -0.16 11.68 2.18
N ALA A 102 -0.39 10.72 1.29
CA ALA A 102 0.28 10.63 -0.02
C ALA A 102 0.15 11.93 -0.84
N ASP A 103 -0.99 12.61 -0.79
CA ASP A 103 -1.23 13.82 -1.58
C ASP A 103 -0.34 14.99 -1.14
N SER A 104 -0.04 15.13 0.14
CA SER A 104 0.92 16.11 0.63
C SER A 104 2.32 15.88 0.08
N TYR A 105 2.76 14.63 0.02
CA TYR A 105 4.07 14.27 -0.53
C TYR A 105 4.13 14.47 -2.06
N LYS A 106 3.05 14.15 -2.77
CA LYS A 106 2.92 14.44 -4.21
C LYS A 106 3.03 15.94 -4.49
N ASP A 107 2.36 16.77 -3.69
CA ASP A 107 2.44 18.22 -3.82
C ASP A 107 3.84 18.76 -3.51
N GLN A 108 4.53 18.19 -2.53
CA GLN A 108 5.93 18.53 -2.25
C GLN A 108 6.85 18.14 -3.41
N ALA A 109 6.70 16.94 -3.97
CA ALA A 109 7.46 16.50 -5.13
C ALA A 109 7.22 17.42 -6.34
N ARG A 110 5.97 17.81 -6.60
CA ARG A 110 5.61 18.76 -7.66
C ARG A 110 6.27 20.12 -7.47
N LYS A 111 6.22 20.66 -6.27
CA LYS A 111 6.87 21.94 -5.95
C LYS A 111 8.37 21.85 -6.14
N ALA A 112 8.99 20.74 -5.74
CA ALA A 112 10.42 20.51 -5.93
C ALA A 112 10.78 20.40 -7.42
N ALA A 113 9.98 19.71 -8.24
CA ALA A 113 10.18 19.62 -9.68
C ALA A 113 10.09 20.99 -10.36
N ILE A 114 9.11 21.82 -10.01
CA ILE A 114 8.95 23.18 -10.52
C ILE A 114 10.16 24.07 -10.14
N ALA A 115 10.56 24.02 -8.88
CA ALA A 115 11.72 24.80 -8.41
C ALA A 115 13.01 24.37 -9.13
N ASN A 116 13.24 23.07 -9.30
CA ASN A 116 14.36 22.53 -10.02
C ASN A 116 14.37 22.97 -11.50
N ALA A 117 13.23 22.86 -12.19
CA ALA A 117 13.09 23.29 -13.58
C ALA A 117 13.41 24.79 -13.74
N THR A 118 12.92 25.63 -12.85
CA THR A 118 13.16 27.07 -12.86
C THR A 118 14.64 27.39 -12.60
N GLN A 119 15.25 26.73 -11.61
CA GLN A 119 16.66 26.93 -11.28
C GLN A 119 17.58 26.53 -12.43
N GLN A 120 17.32 25.36 -13.06
CA GLN A 120 18.12 24.91 -14.20
C GLN A 120 17.94 25.83 -15.41
N ALA A 121 16.70 26.26 -15.69
CA ALA A 121 16.46 27.20 -16.79
C ALA A 121 17.18 28.56 -16.58
N SER A 122 17.20 29.06 -15.34
CA SER A 122 17.93 30.30 -15.00
C SER A 122 19.43 30.14 -15.22
N ALA A 123 20.01 29.06 -14.71
CA ALA A 123 21.42 28.78 -14.87
C ALA A 123 21.84 28.64 -16.36
N LEU A 124 21.00 28.01 -17.17
CA LEU A 124 21.23 27.89 -18.61
C LEU A 124 21.12 29.23 -19.30
N ALA A 125 20.13 30.07 -19.01
CA ALA A 125 19.95 31.38 -19.57
C ALA A 125 21.20 32.28 -19.25
N GLU A 126 21.63 32.27 -17.99
CA GLU A 126 22.82 32.97 -17.54
C GLU A 126 24.09 32.52 -18.29
N GLY A 127 24.24 31.17 -18.47
CA GLY A 127 25.36 30.60 -19.24
C GLY A 127 25.41 31.06 -20.71
N PHE A 128 24.25 31.38 -21.29
CA PHE A 128 24.13 31.96 -22.63
C PHE A 128 24.13 33.51 -22.62
N ASN A 129 24.50 34.14 -21.52
CA ASN A 129 24.46 35.59 -21.34
C ASN A 129 23.06 36.20 -21.62
N ALA A 130 22.05 35.52 -21.17
CA ALA A 130 20.67 35.92 -21.30
C ALA A 130 19.96 35.88 -19.93
N LYS A 131 18.77 36.42 -19.84
CA LYS A 131 17.90 36.35 -18.66
C LYS A 131 16.73 35.42 -18.91
N LEU A 132 16.36 34.66 -17.90
CA LEU A 132 15.12 33.86 -17.94
C LEU A 132 13.95 34.81 -18.06
N GLY A 133 13.05 34.52 -19.02
CA GLY A 133 11.80 35.26 -19.24
C GLY A 133 10.62 34.56 -18.60
N SER A 134 9.43 34.88 -19.13
CA SER A 134 8.17 34.28 -18.69
C SER A 134 8.06 32.83 -19.13
N VAL A 135 7.19 32.09 -18.43
CA VAL A 135 6.79 30.75 -18.87
C VAL A 135 6.00 30.88 -20.18
N TYR A 136 6.44 30.20 -21.22
CA TYR A 136 5.76 30.13 -22.50
C TYR A 136 4.75 28.96 -22.54
N SER A 137 5.16 27.78 -22.10
CA SER A 137 4.27 26.63 -22.01
C SER A 137 4.67 25.68 -20.89
N ILE A 138 3.66 24.97 -20.37
CA ILE A 138 3.84 23.94 -19.37
C ILE A 138 3.14 22.67 -19.88
N ARG A 139 3.85 21.54 -19.81
CA ARG A 139 3.27 20.20 -19.95
C ARG A 139 3.45 19.47 -18.65
N TYR A 140 2.34 19.07 -18.08
CA TYR A 140 2.33 18.29 -16.85
C TYR A 140 1.73 16.92 -17.13
N HIS A 141 2.51 15.88 -16.86
CA HIS A 141 2.05 14.51 -16.95
C HIS A 141 1.69 14.06 -15.55
N VAL A 142 0.41 13.80 -15.32
CA VAL A 142 -0.02 13.20 -14.06
C VAL A 142 0.61 11.81 -13.98
N ALA A 143 1.66 11.67 -13.19
CA ALA A 143 2.26 10.38 -12.92
C ALA A 143 1.22 9.50 -12.23
N ASN A 144 0.94 8.34 -12.84
CA ASN A 144 0.06 7.34 -12.25
C ASN A 144 0.87 6.67 -11.12
N TYR A 145 0.76 7.22 -9.93
CA TYR A 145 1.59 6.89 -8.79
C TYR A 145 1.16 5.53 -8.21
N GLN A 146 1.94 4.51 -8.45
CA GLN A 146 1.93 3.30 -7.64
C GLN A 146 3.15 3.36 -6.73
N PRO A 147 2.99 3.54 -5.42
CA PRO A 147 4.11 3.49 -4.50
C PRO A 147 4.77 2.12 -4.58
N MET A 148 5.93 2.04 -5.20
CA MET A 148 6.75 0.83 -5.14
C MET A 148 7.65 0.94 -3.91
N PRO A 149 7.52 0.04 -2.93
CA PRO A 149 8.46 -0.03 -1.83
C PRO A 149 9.84 -0.39 -2.39
N MET A 150 10.81 0.50 -2.26
CA MET A 150 12.19 0.18 -2.57
C MET A 150 12.86 -0.43 -1.35
N ALA A 151 13.29 -1.69 -1.46
CA ALA A 151 14.19 -2.28 -0.48
C ALA A 151 15.51 -1.49 -0.46
N ARG A 152 15.91 -0.96 0.69
CA ARG A 152 17.24 -0.36 0.84
C ARG A 152 18.29 -1.42 0.59
N MET A 153 19.11 -1.24 -0.45
CA MET A 153 20.33 -2.02 -0.60
C MET A 153 21.25 -1.70 0.60
N TYR A 154 21.36 -2.62 1.52
CA TYR A 154 22.42 -2.57 2.52
C TYR A 154 23.75 -2.74 1.83
N LYS A 155 24.63 -1.74 1.93
CA LYS A 155 26.06 -1.98 1.80
C LYS A 155 26.44 -2.96 2.89
N ALA A 156 26.87 -4.15 2.50
CA ALA A 156 27.35 -5.19 3.40
C ALA A 156 28.59 -4.67 4.15
N ALA A 157 28.36 -4.10 5.33
CA ALA A 157 29.38 -3.97 6.37
C ALA A 157 29.00 -5.01 7.44
N GLY A 158 29.83 -6.04 7.55
CA GLY A 158 29.58 -7.20 8.37
C GLY A 158 29.23 -6.87 9.81
N ALA A 159 28.05 -7.23 10.20
CA ALA A 159 27.63 -7.60 11.55
C ALA A 159 26.33 -8.40 11.38
N ALA A 160 26.35 -9.68 11.75
CA ALA A 160 25.14 -10.48 11.94
C ALA A 160 24.36 -9.86 13.11
N ALA A 161 23.45 -8.95 12.82
CA ALA A 161 22.47 -8.48 13.77
C ALA A 161 21.23 -9.36 13.57
N ASP A 162 20.76 -9.93 14.66
CA ASP A 162 19.50 -10.66 14.79
C ASP A 162 18.36 -9.69 14.41
N THR A 163 18.04 -9.63 13.12
CA THR A 163 16.98 -8.77 12.59
C THR A 163 15.67 -9.40 12.97
N THR A 164 14.99 -8.85 13.96
CA THR A 164 13.64 -9.29 14.31
C THR A 164 12.71 -9.11 13.10
N ALA A 165 11.72 -9.99 12.93
CA ALA A 165 10.76 -9.94 11.81
C ALA A 165 10.10 -8.55 11.67
N GLN A 166 9.99 -7.80 12.74
CA GLN A 166 9.46 -6.44 12.79
C GLN A 166 10.32 -5.45 12.00
N GLN A 167 11.65 -5.55 12.09
CA GLN A 167 12.58 -4.64 11.39
C GLN A 167 12.52 -4.80 9.85
N THR A 168 12.05 -5.95 9.36
CA THR A 168 11.89 -6.19 7.91
C THR A 168 10.74 -5.37 7.32
N TYR A 169 9.71 -5.05 8.08
CA TYR A 169 8.60 -4.23 7.61
C TYR A 169 8.87 -2.72 7.75
N GLU A 170 9.67 -2.30 8.74
CA GLU A 170 9.96 -0.89 9.03
C GLU A 170 10.97 -0.24 8.08
N GLN A 171 11.71 -1.03 7.31
CA GLN A 171 12.84 -0.55 6.50
C GLN A 171 12.47 -0.13 5.06
N GLN A 172 11.21 -0.16 4.70
CA GLN A 172 10.76 0.24 3.36
C GLN A 172 10.55 1.75 3.29
N SER A 173 11.23 2.41 2.34
CA SER A 173 11.01 3.82 2.03
C SER A 173 10.15 3.95 0.78
N ILE A 174 9.15 4.82 0.83
CA ILE A 174 8.31 5.15 -0.32
C ILE A 174 8.79 6.48 -0.87
N HIS A 175 9.19 6.51 -2.14
CA HIS A 175 9.63 7.72 -2.83
C HIS A 175 8.50 8.33 -3.64
N PHE A 176 8.45 9.65 -3.67
CA PHE A 176 7.51 10.43 -4.46
C PHE A 176 8.31 11.29 -5.42
N ASP A 177 8.18 11.00 -6.71
CA ASP A 177 8.83 11.76 -7.78
C ASP A 177 7.74 12.47 -8.60
N ASP A 178 8.07 13.64 -9.15
CA ASP A 178 7.18 14.33 -10.08
C ASP A 178 8.00 14.93 -11.22
N GLN A 179 7.37 15.10 -12.38
CA GLN A 179 8.00 15.61 -13.58
C GLN A 179 7.14 16.70 -14.20
N VAL A 180 7.81 17.79 -14.56
CA VAL A 180 7.21 18.90 -15.28
C VAL A 180 8.11 19.30 -16.44
N ASP A 181 7.53 19.45 -17.62
CA ASP A 181 8.18 20.02 -18.79
C ASP A 181 7.76 21.48 -18.93
N VAL A 182 8.73 22.39 -18.88
CA VAL A 182 8.44 23.84 -18.96
C VAL A 182 9.29 24.46 -20.05
N VAL A 183 8.68 25.27 -20.89
CA VAL A 183 9.33 26.12 -21.87
C VAL A 183 9.28 27.54 -21.38
N PHE A 184 10.44 28.18 -21.29
CA PHE A 184 10.58 29.58 -20.91
C PHE A 184 11.01 30.43 -22.10
N GLU A 185 10.61 31.68 -22.11
CA GLU A 185 11.20 32.70 -22.96
C GLU A 185 12.60 33.05 -22.46
N ILE A 186 13.49 33.44 -23.38
CA ILE A 186 14.79 33.99 -23.04
C ILE A 186 14.84 35.47 -23.48
N LYS A 187 15.27 36.34 -22.58
CA LYS A 187 15.45 37.77 -22.85
C LYS A 187 16.92 38.10 -23.01
N PRO A 188 17.31 38.91 -24.03
CA PRO A 188 18.68 39.36 -24.15
C PRO A 188 19.11 40.10 -22.88
N ASN A 189 20.33 39.89 -22.48
CA ASN A 189 20.95 40.71 -21.44
C ASN A 189 21.32 42.06 -22.07
N THR A 190 20.36 43.00 -22.15
CA THR A 190 20.65 44.35 -22.58
C THR A 190 21.60 44.99 -21.57
N ALA A 191 22.92 44.95 -21.86
CA ALA A 191 23.87 45.84 -21.20
C ALA A 191 23.46 47.28 -21.55
N GLN A 192 23.14 48.08 -20.56
CA GLN A 192 23.10 49.52 -20.66
C GLN A 192 24.52 50.05 -20.70
#